data_77830ad38d44d85d90727a1f06501c2c
#
_entry.id   77830ad38d44d85d90727a1f06501c2c
#
_cell.length_a   1.000
_cell.length_b   1.000
_cell.length_c   1.000
_cell.angle_alpha   90.00
_cell.angle_beta   90.00
_cell.angle_gamma   90.00
#
_symmetry.space_group_name_H-M   'P 1'
#
loop_
_entity.id
_entity.type
_entity.pdbx_description
1 polymer ?
#
loop_
_entity_poly.entity_id
_entity_poly.type
_entity_poly.pdbx_seq_one_letter_code
_entity_poly.pdbx_strand_id
1 'polypeptide(L)'
;MSEIIQDLSLEDVIGDRFGRYSKYIIQERALPDVRDGLKPVQRRILFAMYSSGNTYDKNFRKSAKTVGDVIGQYHPHGDSSVYDAMVRLSQDWKLRHVLIEMHGNNGSIDNDPPAAMRYTEAKLSQLSEELVRDINKETVSFVPNYDDTTLEPMVLPARFPNLLVNGSTGISAGYATDIPPHNLDEVIQATLKYIDHPNISVNQLMKYIKGPDFPTGGIIQGIDGIKKAYETGKGKIVVRSKVEEEALRNGRKQLIVTEIPYEVNKNSLVKRIDELRADKKVDGIIEVLSLIHISEPTRQA
;
A
#
# COMPACT_ATOMS: atom_id res chain seq x y z
N MET A 1 36.96 33.90 19.53
CA MET A 1 35.49 33.80 19.62
C MET A 1 35.17 33.16 20.95
N SER A 2 34.45 33.85 21.83
CA SER A 2 34.04 33.32 23.14
C SER A 2 32.96 32.26 22.89
N GLU A 3 33.20 31.04 23.32
CA GLU A 3 32.22 29.95 23.31
C GLU A 3 31.09 30.30 24.27
N ILE A 4 29.86 30.37 23.77
CA ILE A 4 28.69 30.60 24.62
C ILE A 4 28.15 29.21 25.01
N ILE A 5 28.41 28.83 26.25
CA ILE A 5 27.85 27.60 26.84
C ILE A 5 26.46 27.96 27.39
N GLN A 6 25.44 27.25 26.94
CA GLN A 6 24.07 27.43 27.38
C GLN A 6 23.61 26.16 28.10
N ASP A 7 23.24 26.24 29.35
CA ASP A 7 22.66 25.15 30.11
C ASP A 7 21.18 24.97 29.71
N LEU A 8 20.83 23.82 29.17
CA LEU A 8 19.46 23.44 28.82
C LEU A 8 19.04 22.24 29.67
N SER A 9 17.80 22.24 30.13
CA SER A 9 17.27 21.05 30.82
C SER A 9 17.15 19.90 29.85
N LEU A 10 17.40 18.69 30.32
CA LEU A 10 17.27 17.48 29.49
C LEU A 10 15.81 17.31 28.97
N GLU A 11 14.84 17.68 29.79
CA GLU A 11 13.42 17.63 29.43
C GLU A 11 13.08 18.56 28.27
N ASP A 12 13.59 19.79 28.26
CA ASP A 12 13.40 20.77 27.19
C ASP A 12 14.01 20.27 25.86
N VAL A 13 15.24 19.73 25.95
CA VAL A 13 15.95 19.18 24.78
C VAL A 13 15.20 17.98 24.21
N ILE A 14 14.78 17.03 25.05
CA ILE A 14 14.02 15.86 24.62
C ILE A 14 12.68 16.29 24.02
N GLY A 15 11.95 17.21 24.68
CA GLY A 15 10.66 17.71 24.22
C GLY A 15 10.74 18.37 22.84
N ASP A 16 11.72 19.26 22.64
CA ASP A 16 11.96 19.92 21.34
C ASP A 16 12.32 18.91 20.24
N ARG A 17 13.28 18.01 20.52
CA ARG A 17 13.69 16.98 19.55
C ARG A 17 12.56 16.01 19.20
N PHE A 18 11.79 15.58 20.20
CA PHE A 18 10.64 14.71 19.98
C PHE A 18 9.55 15.42 19.17
N GLY A 19 9.28 16.69 19.45
CA GLY A 19 8.31 17.49 18.69
C GLY A 19 8.71 17.64 17.22
N ARG A 20 9.97 17.96 16.94
CA ARG A 20 10.52 18.07 15.57
C ARG A 20 10.47 16.72 14.84
N TYR A 21 10.90 15.65 15.49
CA TYR A 21 10.87 14.30 14.91
C TYR A 21 9.43 13.82 14.64
N SER A 22 8.50 14.08 15.55
CA SER A 22 7.09 13.75 15.37
C SER A 22 6.49 14.48 14.17
N LYS A 23 6.76 15.79 14.04
CA LYS A 23 6.34 16.58 12.88
C LYS A 23 6.91 16.01 11.58
N TYR A 24 8.19 15.66 11.56
CA TYR A 24 8.83 15.05 10.40
C TYR A 24 8.17 13.73 10.00
N ILE A 25 7.91 12.81 10.95
CA ILE A 25 7.25 11.53 10.65
C ILE A 25 5.84 11.73 10.11
N ILE A 26 5.09 12.69 10.65
CA ILE A 26 3.74 12.99 10.18
C ILE A 26 3.77 13.48 8.73
N GLN A 27 4.60 14.47 8.42
CA GLN A 27 4.60 15.16 7.14
C GLN A 27 5.39 14.42 6.05
N GLU A 28 6.53 13.79 6.41
CA GLU A 28 7.53 13.33 5.44
C GLU A 28 7.67 11.80 5.38
N ARG A 29 6.86 11.03 6.11
CA ARG A 29 7.04 9.57 6.14
C ARG A 29 5.77 8.74 6.11
N ALA A 30 4.89 8.93 7.10
CA ALA A 30 3.90 7.90 7.43
C ALA A 30 2.56 8.09 6.75
N LEU A 31 2.15 9.34 6.52
CA LEU A 31 0.81 9.67 6.04
C LEU A 31 0.83 10.01 4.54
N PRO A 32 -0.23 9.61 3.80
CA PRO A 32 -0.41 10.00 2.41
C PRO A 32 -0.89 11.46 2.31
N ASP A 33 -0.57 12.12 1.20
CA ASP A 33 -1.25 13.35 0.82
C ASP A 33 -2.63 13.02 0.24
N VAL A 34 -3.65 13.76 0.66
CA VAL A 34 -5.04 13.50 0.23
C VAL A 34 -5.24 13.71 -1.27
N ARG A 35 -4.43 14.57 -1.91
CA ARG A 35 -4.56 14.96 -3.31
C ARG A 35 -4.12 13.86 -4.28
N ASP A 36 -3.03 13.14 -3.97
CA ASP A 36 -2.49 12.07 -4.83
C ASP A 36 -2.49 10.68 -4.17
N GLY A 37 -2.83 10.59 -2.87
CA GLY A 37 -2.91 9.34 -2.13
C GLY A 37 -1.55 8.68 -1.87
N LEU A 38 -0.46 9.42 -2.01
CA LEU A 38 0.90 8.88 -1.92
C LEU A 38 1.64 9.37 -0.69
N LYS A 39 2.45 8.49 -0.11
CA LYS A 39 3.48 8.86 0.85
C LYS A 39 4.67 9.50 0.10
N PRO A 40 5.50 10.35 0.75
CA PRO A 40 6.62 11.01 0.08
C PRO A 40 7.54 10.05 -0.68
N VAL A 41 7.95 8.92 -0.08
CA VAL A 41 8.80 7.92 -0.75
C VAL A 41 8.15 7.33 -1.99
N GLN A 42 6.84 7.06 -1.96
CA GLN A 42 6.11 6.52 -3.11
C GLN A 42 6.04 7.53 -4.25
N ARG A 43 5.75 8.78 -3.93
CA ARG A 43 5.72 9.89 -4.91
C ARG A 43 7.08 10.06 -5.57
N ARG A 44 8.16 10.06 -4.79
CA ARG A 44 9.55 10.17 -5.27
C ARG A 44 9.94 9.01 -6.19
N ILE A 45 9.52 7.78 -5.88
CA ILE A 45 9.74 6.61 -6.75
C ILE A 45 9.04 6.78 -8.10
N LEU A 46 7.73 7.08 -8.09
CA LEU A 46 6.97 7.25 -9.33
C LEU A 46 7.50 8.42 -10.16
N PHE A 47 7.84 9.53 -9.52
CA PHE A 47 8.41 10.70 -10.19
C PHE A 47 9.79 10.41 -10.79
N ALA A 48 10.69 9.73 -10.07
CA ALA A 48 12.00 9.35 -10.58
C ALA A 48 11.90 8.39 -11.78
N MET A 49 10.99 7.42 -11.72
CA MET A 49 10.73 6.51 -12.84
C MET A 49 10.20 7.28 -14.07
N TYR A 50 9.26 8.19 -13.89
CA TYR A 50 8.73 9.02 -14.95
C TYR A 50 9.82 9.92 -15.56
N SER A 51 10.56 10.66 -14.73
CA SER A 51 11.61 11.59 -15.14
C SER A 51 12.75 10.90 -15.90
N SER A 52 13.08 9.66 -15.51
CA SER A 52 14.07 8.84 -16.22
C SER A 52 13.51 8.16 -17.48
N GLY A 53 12.23 8.36 -17.83
CA GLY A 53 11.57 7.72 -18.96
C GLY A 53 11.39 6.21 -18.79
N ASN A 54 11.18 5.73 -17.56
CA ASN A 54 10.86 4.33 -17.25
C ASN A 54 9.34 4.12 -17.20
N THR A 55 8.66 4.45 -18.28
CA THR A 55 7.21 4.45 -18.45
C THR A 55 6.68 3.08 -18.89
N TYR A 56 5.37 2.89 -18.84
CA TYR A 56 4.71 1.61 -19.11
C TYR A 56 4.97 1.07 -20.52
N ASP A 57 5.18 1.94 -21.50
CA ASP A 57 5.43 1.63 -22.92
C ASP A 57 6.90 1.27 -23.22
N LYS A 58 7.78 1.37 -22.22
CA LYS A 58 9.22 1.07 -22.34
C LYS A 58 9.56 -0.31 -21.78
N ASN A 59 10.77 -0.74 -22.11
CA ASN A 59 11.32 -1.96 -21.54
C ASN A 59 11.56 -1.84 -20.04
N PHE A 60 11.44 -2.96 -19.34
CA PHE A 60 11.81 -3.08 -17.94
C PHE A 60 13.26 -2.67 -17.70
N ARG A 61 13.51 -2.02 -16.57
CA ARG A 61 14.86 -1.63 -16.13
C ARG A 61 15.16 -2.25 -14.77
N LYS A 62 16.43 -2.51 -14.50
CA LYS A 62 16.87 -3.01 -13.17
C LYS A 62 16.34 -2.12 -12.04
N SER A 63 15.71 -2.75 -11.05
CA SER A 63 15.17 -2.04 -9.88
C SER A 63 16.24 -1.25 -9.14
N ALA A 64 17.46 -1.78 -9.09
CA ALA A 64 18.61 -1.10 -8.48
C ALA A 64 18.91 0.27 -9.11
N LYS A 65 18.64 0.46 -10.43
CA LYS A 65 18.80 1.77 -11.07
C LYS A 65 17.79 2.78 -10.52
N THR A 66 16.52 2.40 -10.49
CA THR A 66 15.46 3.29 -9.94
C THR A 66 15.75 3.63 -8.47
N VAL A 67 16.12 2.65 -7.65
CA VAL A 67 16.47 2.87 -6.24
C VAL A 67 17.62 3.86 -6.11
N GLY A 68 18.69 3.68 -6.93
CA GLY A 68 19.84 4.59 -6.97
C GLY A 68 19.45 6.02 -7.36
N ASP A 69 18.63 6.18 -8.41
CA ASP A 69 18.13 7.49 -8.86
C ASP A 69 17.31 8.19 -7.75
N VAL A 70 16.46 7.45 -7.04
CA VAL A 70 15.62 7.97 -5.93
C VAL A 70 16.48 8.45 -4.76
N ILE A 71 17.43 7.63 -4.32
CA ILE A 71 18.30 7.97 -3.18
C ILE A 71 19.20 9.15 -3.52
N GLY A 72 19.78 9.12 -4.72
CA GLY A 72 20.75 10.14 -5.14
C GLY A 72 20.12 11.50 -5.38
N GLN A 73 18.83 11.57 -5.75
CA GLN A 73 18.22 12.83 -6.15
C GLN A 73 17.11 13.34 -5.21
N TYR A 74 16.35 12.44 -4.55
CA TYR A 74 15.11 12.85 -3.89
C TYR A 74 14.98 12.36 -2.44
N HIS A 75 15.52 11.20 -2.09
CA HIS A 75 15.18 10.55 -0.82
C HIS A 75 16.43 10.04 -0.09
N PRO A 76 17.08 10.88 0.76
CA PRO A 76 18.36 10.56 1.40
C PRO A 76 18.21 9.59 2.57
N HIS A 77 17.72 8.38 2.30
CA HIS A 77 17.51 7.28 3.26
C HIS A 77 18.08 5.96 2.72
N GLY A 78 18.04 4.91 3.53
CA GLY A 78 18.56 3.60 3.15
C GLY A 78 17.88 3.00 1.91
N ASP A 79 18.65 2.33 1.06
CA ASP A 79 18.21 1.69 -0.19
C ASP A 79 17.13 0.63 0.03
N SER A 80 17.23 -0.13 1.10
CA SER A 80 16.24 -1.14 1.46
C SER A 80 14.85 -0.55 1.64
N SER A 81 14.73 0.61 2.31
CA SER A 81 13.44 1.28 2.54
C SER A 81 12.78 1.75 1.25
N VAL A 82 13.57 2.25 0.30
CA VAL A 82 13.10 2.66 -1.03
C VAL A 82 12.71 1.44 -1.85
N TYR A 83 13.52 0.38 -1.83
CA TYR A 83 13.23 -0.85 -2.56
C TYR A 83 11.97 -1.53 -2.03
N ASP A 84 11.79 -1.64 -0.72
CA ASP A 84 10.59 -2.22 -0.11
C ASP A 84 9.32 -1.44 -0.47
N ALA A 85 9.39 -0.10 -0.48
CA ALA A 85 8.29 0.73 -0.95
C ALA A 85 7.98 0.50 -2.44
N MET A 86 9.02 0.38 -3.28
CA MET A 86 8.88 0.08 -4.71
C MET A 86 8.25 -1.29 -4.96
N VAL A 87 8.70 -2.32 -4.23
CA VAL A 87 8.13 -3.67 -4.27
C VAL A 87 6.66 -3.65 -3.88
N ARG A 88 6.32 -2.97 -2.77
CA ARG A 88 4.92 -2.87 -2.31
C ARG A 88 4.01 -2.23 -3.37
N LEU A 89 4.49 -1.27 -4.15
CA LEU A 89 3.75 -0.67 -5.26
C LEU A 89 3.50 -1.63 -6.44
N SER A 90 4.17 -2.77 -6.49
CA SER A 90 4.02 -3.81 -7.52
C SER A 90 3.23 -5.04 -7.07
N GLN A 91 2.83 -5.12 -5.80
CA GLN A 91 2.16 -6.29 -5.24
C GLN A 91 0.64 -6.18 -5.39
N ASP A 92 0.03 -7.04 -6.20
CA ASP A 92 -1.41 -7.06 -6.50
C ASP A 92 -2.29 -7.54 -5.33
N TRP A 93 -1.70 -8.18 -4.31
CA TRP A 93 -2.38 -8.50 -3.04
C TRP A 93 -2.31 -7.37 -2.01
N LYS A 94 -1.53 -6.30 -2.28
CA LYS A 94 -1.39 -5.11 -1.42
C LYS A 94 -2.09 -3.89 -1.99
N LEU A 95 -2.08 -3.71 -3.30
CA LEU A 95 -2.74 -2.61 -3.99
C LEU A 95 -3.89 -3.14 -4.85
N ARG A 96 -4.99 -2.43 -4.84
CA ARG A 96 -6.13 -2.74 -5.71
C ARG A 96 -5.77 -2.58 -7.19
N HIS A 97 -4.93 -1.61 -7.49
CA HIS A 97 -4.30 -1.41 -8.78
C HIS A 97 -2.83 -1.10 -8.58
N VAL A 98 -1.96 -1.97 -9.06
CA VAL A 98 -0.52 -1.78 -8.96
C VAL A 98 -0.06 -0.54 -9.72
N LEU A 99 0.88 0.20 -9.14
CA LEU A 99 1.46 1.39 -9.74
C LEU A 99 2.80 1.11 -10.42
N ILE A 100 3.40 -0.03 -10.13
CA ILE A 100 4.65 -0.50 -10.73
C ILE A 100 4.44 -1.92 -11.23
N GLU A 101 4.86 -2.19 -12.45
CA GLU A 101 5.00 -3.55 -12.97
C GLU A 101 6.42 -4.04 -12.68
N MET A 102 6.55 -5.25 -12.16
CA MET A 102 7.84 -5.83 -11.80
C MET A 102 8.02 -7.22 -12.39
N HIS A 103 9.19 -7.48 -12.93
CA HIS A 103 9.67 -8.79 -13.33
C HIS A 103 10.62 -9.37 -12.28
N GLY A 104 10.53 -10.67 -12.05
CA GLY A 104 11.25 -11.38 -11.01
C GLY A 104 10.42 -11.59 -9.75
N ASN A 105 11.04 -12.11 -8.70
CA ASN A 105 10.37 -12.37 -7.44
C ASN A 105 10.20 -11.06 -6.67
N ASN A 106 8.95 -10.59 -6.57
CA ASN A 106 8.52 -9.43 -5.78
C ASN A 106 7.85 -9.81 -4.44
N GLY A 107 8.11 -11.02 -3.93
CA GLY A 107 7.53 -11.55 -2.72
C GLY A 107 6.26 -12.36 -2.97
N SER A 108 5.60 -12.78 -1.89
CA SER A 108 4.36 -13.54 -1.95
C SER A 108 3.35 -13.11 -0.86
N ILE A 109 2.11 -13.58 -1.00
CA ILE A 109 1.07 -13.38 0.02
C ILE A 109 1.38 -14.16 1.32
N ASP A 110 2.27 -15.15 1.27
CA ASP A 110 2.79 -15.88 2.43
C ASP A 110 3.87 -15.08 3.20
N ASN A 111 4.16 -13.87 2.73
CA ASN A 111 5.18 -12.98 3.28
C ASN A 111 6.62 -13.42 2.98
N ASP A 112 6.82 -14.17 1.89
CA ASP A 112 8.18 -14.41 1.41
C ASP A 112 8.82 -13.09 0.98
N PRO A 113 10.10 -12.87 1.27
CA PRO A 113 10.78 -11.65 0.87
C PRO A 113 10.97 -11.57 -0.65
N PRO A 114 11.01 -10.38 -1.22
CA PRO A 114 11.36 -10.19 -2.61
C PRO A 114 12.84 -10.58 -2.84
N ALA A 115 13.19 -10.90 -4.08
CA ALA A 115 14.57 -11.01 -4.47
C ALA A 115 15.29 -9.65 -4.35
N ALA A 116 16.62 -9.66 -4.18
CA ALA A 116 17.38 -8.42 -4.11
C ALA A 116 17.23 -7.58 -5.40
N MET A 117 17.25 -6.23 -5.26
CA MET A 117 16.97 -5.27 -6.34
C MET A 117 17.84 -5.43 -7.61
N ARG A 118 18.98 -6.11 -7.51
CA ARG A 118 19.85 -6.43 -8.66
C ARG A 118 19.27 -7.53 -9.55
N TYR A 119 18.35 -8.33 -9.05
CA TYR A 119 17.71 -9.44 -9.79
C TYR A 119 16.35 -9.08 -10.36
N THR A 120 15.68 -8.08 -9.82
CA THR A 120 14.36 -7.63 -10.28
C THR A 120 14.47 -6.49 -11.29
N GLU A 121 13.45 -6.37 -12.11
CA GLU A 121 13.28 -5.28 -13.08
C GLU A 121 11.91 -4.67 -12.94
N ALA A 122 11.80 -3.38 -13.19
CA ALA A 122 10.55 -2.66 -13.01
C ALA A 122 10.33 -1.57 -14.06
N LYS A 123 9.07 -1.20 -14.24
CA LYS A 123 8.60 -0.04 -14.98
C LYS A 123 7.30 0.49 -14.37
N LEU A 124 6.91 1.71 -14.72
CA LEU A 124 5.58 2.22 -14.34
C LEU A 124 4.48 1.36 -14.96
N SER A 125 3.37 1.17 -14.22
CA SER A 125 2.15 0.60 -14.80
C SER A 125 1.44 1.65 -15.65
N GLN A 126 0.53 1.20 -16.54
CA GLN A 126 -0.26 2.11 -17.36
C GLN A 126 -1.10 3.08 -16.52
N LEU A 127 -1.66 2.62 -15.40
CA LEU A 127 -2.45 3.47 -14.51
C LEU A 127 -1.61 4.57 -13.83
N SER A 128 -0.33 4.30 -13.56
CA SER A 128 0.57 5.31 -12.97
C SER A 128 0.79 6.51 -13.86
N GLU A 129 0.62 6.37 -15.18
CA GLU A 129 0.69 7.51 -16.09
C GLU A 129 -0.39 8.55 -15.80
N GLU A 130 -1.58 8.11 -15.36
CA GLU A 130 -2.67 9.01 -14.99
C GLU A 130 -2.41 9.78 -13.68
N LEU A 131 -1.42 9.33 -12.88
CA LEU A 131 -0.96 10.09 -11.70
C LEU A 131 0.02 11.21 -12.08
N VAL A 132 0.85 11.00 -13.10
CA VAL A 132 1.90 11.95 -13.51
C VAL A 132 1.54 12.76 -14.74
N ARG A 133 0.45 12.44 -15.42
CA ARG A 133 0.01 13.10 -16.64
C ARG A 133 -0.17 14.59 -16.40
N ASP A 134 0.27 15.39 -17.34
CA ASP A 134 0.24 16.84 -17.29
C ASP A 134 1.16 17.49 -16.22
N ILE A 135 2.06 16.75 -15.58
CA ILE A 135 3.00 17.29 -14.58
C ILE A 135 3.87 18.43 -15.16
N ASN A 136 4.16 18.39 -16.46
CA ASN A 136 4.96 19.39 -17.17
C ASN A 136 4.14 20.64 -17.60
N LYS A 137 2.86 20.73 -17.21
CA LYS A 137 1.95 21.83 -17.58
C LYS A 137 1.66 22.78 -16.41
N GLU A 138 2.57 22.88 -15.46
CA GLU A 138 2.42 23.74 -14.27
C GLU A 138 1.16 23.44 -13.43
N THR A 139 0.72 22.19 -13.45
CA THR A 139 -0.47 21.74 -12.72
C THR A 139 -0.24 21.57 -11.22
N VAL A 140 1.01 21.43 -10.80
CA VAL A 140 1.43 21.25 -9.41
C VAL A 140 2.69 22.06 -9.11
N SER A 141 2.85 22.44 -7.85
CA SER A 141 4.04 23.15 -7.39
C SER A 141 5.23 22.20 -7.23
N PHE A 142 6.40 22.70 -7.59
CA PHE A 142 7.68 22.06 -7.38
C PHE A 142 8.44 22.73 -6.25
N VAL A 143 9.22 22.00 -5.50
CA VAL A 143 10.08 22.47 -4.42
C VAL A 143 11.49 21.92 -4.61
N PRO A 144 12.53 22.59 -4.07
CA PRO A 144 13.87 22.03 -4.04
C PRO A 144 13.88 20.68 -3.32
N ASN A 145 14.72 19.76 -3.80
CA ASN A 145 15.00 18.50 -3.14
C ASN A 145 15.85 18.72 -1.87
N TYR A 146 16.27 17.66 -1.20
CA TYR A 146 16.98 17.70 0.10
C TYR A 146 18.34 18.45 0.09
N ASP A 147 18.98 18.61 -1.08
CA ASP A 147 20.29 19.28 -1.25
C ASP A 147 20.24 20.49 -2.20
N ASP A 148 19.06 20.96 -2.54
CA ASP A 148 18.80 22.11 -3.42
C ASP A 148 19.37 21.98 -4.85
N THR A 149 19.73 20.77 -5.30
CA THR A 149 20.32 20.54 -6.63
C THR A 149 19.31 20.32 -7.73
N THR A 150 18.10 19.87 -7.41
CA THR A 150 17.02 19.61 -8.36
C THR A 150 15.66 19.91 -7.73
N LEU A 151 14.60 19.84 -8.52
CA LEU A 151 13.23 20.07 -8.07
C LEU A 151 12.44 18.77 -8.02
N GLU A 152 11.60 18.62 -6.99
CA GLU A 152 10.63 17.55 -6.89
C GLU A 152 9.20 18.09 -6.75
N PRO A 153 8.16 17.38 -7.25
CA PRO A 153 6.79 17.82 -7.12
C PRO A 153 6.29 17.63 -5.68
N MET A 154 5.60 18.65 -5.14
CA MET A 154 4.93 18.55 -3.83
C MET A 154 3.88 17.45 -3.82
N VAL A 155 3.15 17.29 -4.92
CA VAL A 155 2.14 16.24 -5.17
C VAL A 155 2.14 15.90 -6.65
N LEU A 156 1.65 14.73 -7.01
CA LEU A 156 1.39 14.41 -8.42
C LEU A 156 0.02 14.96 -8.85
N PRO A 157 -0.15 15.33 -10.13
CA PRO A 157 -1.40 15.90 -10.66
C PRO A 157 -2.50 14.83 -10.86
N ALA A 158 -2.59 13.88 -9.98
CA ALA A 158 -3.43 12.70 -10.05
C ALA A 158 -4.81 12.94 -10.69
N ARG A 159 -5.11 12.26 -11.79
CA ARG A 159 -6.37 12.39 -12.53
C ARG A 159 -7.49 11.49 -12.03
N PHE A 160 -7.21 10.68 -11.01
CA PHE A 160 -8.19 9.86 -10.32
C PHE A 160 -7.90 9.85 -8.82
N PRO A 161 -8.90 9.62 -7.96
CA PRO A 161 -8.74 9.61 -6.51
C PRO A 161 -7.97 8.39 -6.01
N ASN A 162 -6.65 8.35 -6.21
CA ASN A 162 -5.79 7.22 -5.87
C ASN A 162 -5.87 6.83 -4.39
N LEU A 163 -6.07 7.82 -3.48
CA LEU A 163 -6.23 7.54 -2.05
C LEU A 163 -7.41 6.60 -1.77
N LEU A 164 -8.52 6.76 -2.47
CA LEU A 164 -9.69 5.88 -2.34
C LEU A 164 -9.50 4.57 -3.09
N VAL A 165 -8.92 4.61 -4.28
CA VAL A 165 -8.73 3.42 -5.13
C VAL A 165 -7.79 2.42 -4.49
N ASN A 166 -6.61 2.84 -4.07
CA ASN A 166 -5.58 1.96 -3.50
C ASN A 166 -5.55 1.95 -1.96
N GLY A 167 -6.25 2.88 -1.32
CA GLY A 167 -6.18 3.02 0.13
C GLY A 167 -4.80 3.46 0.61
N SER A 168 -4.65 3.56 1.92
CA SER A 168 -3.34 3.78 2.55
C SER A 168 -3.40 3.42 4.03
N THR A 169 -2.38 2.73 4.51
CA THR A 169 -2.17 2.45 5.93
C THR A 169 -0.90 3.14 6.42
N GLY A 170 -0.93 3.74 7.59
CA GLY A 170 0.24 4.42 8.16
C GLY A 170 0.08 4.72 9.64
N ILE A 171 1.18 4.57 10.38
CA ILE A 171 1.25 4.87 11.81
C ILE A 171 2.29 5.97 12.00
N SER A 172 1.86 7.06 12.62
CA SER A 172 2.68 8.23 12.93
C SER A 172 2.59 8.59 14.41
N ALA A 173 3.30 9.62 14.83
CA ALA A 173 3.22 10.14 16.19
C ALA A 173 1.86 10.83 16.42
N GLY A 174 0.99 10.20 17.21
CA GLY A 174 -0.34 10.73 17.54
C GLY A 174 -1.40 10.60 16.44
N TYR A 175 -1.04 10.15 15.24
CA TYR A 175 -1.94 9.97 14.10
C TYR A 175 -1.74 8.60 13.46
N ALA A 176 -2.84 7.99 13.04
CA ALA A 176 -2.82 6.78 12.22
C ALA A 176 -3.85 6.92 11.10
N THR A 177 -3.56 6.30 9.96
CA THR A 177 -4.50 6.16 8.84
C THR A 177 -4.62 4.71 8.46
N ASP A 178 -5.84 4.28 8.15
CA ASP A 178 -6.17 2.94 7.68
C ASP A 178 -7.35 3.05 6.71
N ILE A 179 -7.05 3.55 5.52
CA ILE A 179 -8.02 3.79 4.45
C ILE A 179 -8.02 2.56 3.56
N PRO A 180 -9.15 1.83 3.48
CA PRO A 180 -9.26 0.64 2.64
C PRO A 180 -9.28 1.02 1.15
N PRO A 181 -8.88 0.09 0.26
CA PRO A 181 -9.02 0.26 -1.18
C PRO A 181 -10.49 0.12 -1.63
N HIS A 182 -10.81 0.72 -2.79
CA HIS A 182 -12.15 0.71 -3.37
C HIS A 182 -12.10 0.38 -4.86
N ASN A 183 -13.24 -0.02 -5.40
CA ASN A 183 -13.40 -0.29 -6.82
C ASN A 183 -13.22 0.99 -7.65
N LEU A 184 -12.36 0.94 -8.65
CA LEU A 184 -12.01 2.11 -9.48
C LEU A 184 -13.23 2.68 -10.21
N ASP A 185 -14.08 1.82 -10.79
CA ASP A 185 -15.28 2.27 -11.51
C ASP A 185 -16.27 2.95 -10.56
N GLU A 186 -16.54 2.35 -9.40
CA GLU A 186 -17.40 2.95 -8.36
C GLU A 186 -16.89 4.32 -7.91
N VAL A 187 -15.57 4.45 -7.69
CA VAL A 187 -14.94 5.73 -7.30
C VAL A 187 -15.06 6.77 -8.40
N ILE A 188 -14.84 6.40 -9.66
CA ILE A 188 -14.99 7.31 -10.80
C ILE A 188 -16.45 7.76 -10.94
N GLN A 189 -17.42 6.84 -10.86
CA GLN A 189 -18.84 7.17 -10.91
C GLN A 189 -19.24 8.16 -9.81
N ALA A 190 -18.78 7.94 -8.58
CA ALA A 190 -19.02 8.84 -7.46
C ALA A 190 -18.36 10.21 -7.68
N THR A 191 -17.14 10.23 -8.22
CA THR A 191 -16.40 11.47 -8.53
C THR A 191 -17.15 12.30 -9.57
N LEU A 192 -17.62 11.69 -10.66
CA LEU A 192 -18.43 12.37 -11.67
C LEU A 192 -19.70 12.99 -11.06
N LYS A 193 -20.38 12.23 -10.19
CA LYS A 193 -21.55 12.74 -9.49
C LYS A 193 -21.25 13.88 -8.51
N TYR A 194 -20.09 13.83 -7.86
CA TYR A 194 -19.64 14.92 -7.00
C TYR A 194 -19.31 16.19 -7.80
N ILE A 195 -18.70 16.06 -8.97
CA ILE A 195 -18.43 17.20 -9.87
C ILE A 195 -19.73 17.86 -10.33
N ASP A 196 -20.72 17.05 -10.75
CA ASP A 196 -22.04 17.55 -11.17
C ASP A 196 -22.82 18.20 -10.02
N HIS A 197 -22.66 17.66 -8.81
CA HIS A 197 -23.41 18.04 -7.60
C HIS A 197 -22.49 18.15 -6.37
N PRO A 198 -21.72 19.25 -6.20
CA PRO A 198 -20.74 19.38 -5.11
C PRO A 198 -21.31 19.28 -3.69
N ASN A 199 -22.62 19.50 -3.53
CA ASN A 199 -23.33 19.40 -2.25
C ASN A 199 -23.96 18.03 -2.00
N ILE A 200 -23.61 17.01 -2.80
CA ILE A 200 -24.10 15.64 -2.61
C ILE A 200 -23.69 15.08 -1.25
N SER A 201 -24.62 14.44 -0.54
CA SER A 201 -24.33 13.86 0.78
C SER A 201 -23.57 12.55 0.69
N VAL A 202 -22.87 12.17 1.77
CA VAL A 202 -22.19 10.87 1.88
C VAL A 202 -23.13 9.70 1.60
N ASN A 203 -24.35 9.74 2.15
CA ASN A 203 -25.37 8.70 1.91
C ASN A 203 -25.78 8.58 0.43
N GLN A 204 -25.72 9.67 -0.32
CA GLN A 204 -25.98 9.65 -1.75
C GLN A 204 -24.78 9.12 -2.53
N LEU A 205 -23.54 9.45 -2.14
CA LEU A 205 -22.31 8.88 -2.72
C LEU A 205 -22.20 7.39 -2.47
N MET A 206 -22.67 6.89 -1.33
CA MET A 206 -22.71 5.44 -1.01
C MET A 206 -23.63 4.62 -1.95
N LYS A 207 -24.44 5.26 -2.78
CA LYS A 207 -25.17 4.55 -3.85
C LYS A 207 -24.23 4.11 -4.98
N TYR A 208 -23.10 4.80 -5.13
CA TYR A 208 -22.07 4.52 -6.12
C TYR A 208 -20.92 3.71 -5.50
N ILE A 209 -20.36 4.18 -4.37
CA ILE A 209 -19.31 3.45 -3.61
C ILE A 209 -20.01 2.66 -2.50
N LYS A 210 -20.19 1.37 -2.72
CA LYS A 210 -20.92 0.49 -1.79
C LYS A 210 -20.10 0.12 -0.56
N GLY A 211 -18.78 0.09 -0.69
CA GLY A 211 -17.85 -0.27 0.36
C GLY A 211 -16.45 -0.53 -0.16
N PRO A 212 -15.51 -0.96 0.72
CA PRO A 212 -14.19 -1.38 0.31
C PRO A 212 -14.21 -2.52 -0.70
N ASP A 213 -13.22 -2.52 -1.60
CA ASP A 213 -12.96 -3.58 -2.58
C ASP A 213 -11.51 -4.08 -2.40
N PHE A 214 -11.36 -5.12 -1.59
CA PHE A 214 -10.04 -5.64 -1.22
C PHE A 214 -9.44 -6.51 -2.32
N PRO A 215 -8.14 -6.34 -2.66
CA PRO A 215 -7.48 -7.14 -3.70
C PRO A 215 -7.44 -8.63 -3.36
N THR A 216 -7.45 -9.00 -2.09
CA THR A 216 -7.46 -10.39 -1.64
C THR A 216 -8.87 -10.97 -1.50
N GLY A 217 -9.91 -10.19 -1.82
CA GLY A 217 -11.31 -10.61 -1.69
C GLY A 217 -11.80 -10.65 -0.24
N GLY A 218 -12.62 -11.64 0.06
CA GLY A 218 -13.26 -11.82 1.35
C GLY A 218 -14.69 -11.28 1.40
N ILE A 219 -15.38 -11.56 2.49
CA ILE A 219 -16.79 -11.20 2.69
C ILE A 219 -16.89 -10.18 3.82
N ILE A 220 -17.35 -8.97 3.51
CA ILE A 220 -17.61 -7.94 4.52
C ILE A 220 -18.90 -8.26 5.26
N GLN A 221 -18.84 -8.21 6.61
CA GLN A 221 -19.98 -8.48 7.48
C GLN A 221 -20.64 -7.19 7.94
N GLY A 222 -21.84 -6.91 7.41
CA GLY A 222 -22.64 -5.75 7.77
C GLY A 222 -22.18 -4.46 7.07
N ILE A 223 -23.06 -3.46 7.04
CA ILE A 223 -22.85 -2.16 6.39
C ILE A 223 -22.59 -1.03 7.39
N ASP A 224 -22.96 -1.22 8.65
CA ASP A 224 -22.94 -0.12 9.65
C ASP A 224 -21.54 0.40 9.91
N GLY A 225 -20.53 -0.51 9.92
CA GLY A 225 -19.13 -0.13 10.07
C GLY A 225 -18.62 0.72 8.91
N ILE A 226 -19.02 0.39 7.67
CA ILE A 226 -18.69 1.14 6.46
C ILE A 226 -19.31 2.54 6.52
N LYS A 227 -20.63 2.59 6.79
CA LYS A 227 -21.37 3.85 6.89
C LYS A 227 -20.75 4.78 7.93
N LYS A 228 -20.47 4.25 9.13
CA LYS A 228 -19.83 5.01 10.20
C LYS A 228 -18.44 5.50 9.78
N ALA A 229 -17.63 4.64 9.09
CA ALA A 229 -16.31 5.04 8.62
C ALA A 229 -16.40 6.22 7.63
N TYR A 230 -17.33 6.18 6.69
CA TYR A 230 -17.49 7.24 5.68
C TYR A 230 -18.08 8.53 6.25
N GLU A 231 -18.99 8.45 7.24
CA GLU A 231 -19.60 9.63 7.86
C GLU A 231 -18.68 10.31 8.89
N THR A 232 -17.87 9.53 9.62
CA THR A 232 -17.13 10.04 10.79
C THR A 232 -15.60 9.93 10.66
N GLY A 233 -15.10 9.25 9.61
CA GLY A 233 -13.71 8.90 9.47
C GLY A 233 -13.25 7.76 10.39
N LYS A 234 -14.14 7.13 11.17
CA LYS A 234 -13.83 6.04 12.09
C LYS A 234 -14.92 4.98 12.05
N GLY A 235 -14.58 3.76 11.63
CA GLY A 235 -15.47 2.61 11.59
C GLY A 235 -14.71 1.31 11.73
N LYS A 236 -15.40 0.25 12.17
CA LYS A 236 -14.87 -1.10 12.23
C LYS A 236 -15.52 -1.93 11.12
N ILE A 237 -14.73 -2.36 10.17
CA ILE A 237 -15.15 -3.23 9.06
C ILE A 237 -14.65 -4.64 9.36
N VAL A 238 -15.57 -5.58 9.45
CA VAL A 238 -15.25 -6.99 9.71
C VAL A 238 -15.25 -7.74 8.40
N VAL A 239 -14.12 -8.39 8.08
CA VAL A 239 -13.94 -9.18 6.85
C VAL A 239 -13.73 -10.63 7.21
N ARG A 240 -14.44 -11.54 6.54
CA ARG A 240 -14.28 -13.00 6.65
C ARG A 240 -13.62 -13.54 5.41
N SER A 241 -12.88 -14.63 5.60
CA SER A 241 -12.43 -15.49 4.50
C SER A 241 -13.62 -16.07 3.75
N LYS A 242 -13.46 -16.26 2.44
CA LYS A 242 -14.37 -17.09 1.67
C LYS A 242 -13.91 -18.53 1.76
N VAL A 243 -14.85 -19.41 2.15
CA VAL A 243 -14.58 -20.82 2.41
C VAL A 243 -15.58 -21.67 1.62
N GLU A 244 -15.06 -22.67 0.92
CA GLU A 244 -15.84 -23.66 0.19
C GLU A 244 -15.67 -25.03 0.86
N GLU A 245 -16.75 -25.80 0.93
CA GLU A 245 -16.74 -27.15 1.47
C GLU A 245 -16.72 -28.15 0.33
N GLU A 246 -15.79 -29.10 0.37
CA GLU A 246 -15.68 -30.17 -0.60
C GLU A 246 -15.71 -31.54 0.11
N ALA A 247 -16.52 -32.45 -0.41
CA ALA A 247 -16.60 -33.81 0.10
C ALA A 247 -15.44 -34.65 -0.44
N LEU A 248 -14.69 -35.26 0.44
CA LEU A 248 -13.63 -36.22 0.09
C LEU A 248 -14.14 -37.68 0.13
N ARG A 249 -13.37 -38.59 -0.45
CA ARG A 249 -13.60 -40.03 -0.31
C ARG A 249 -13.58 -40.44 1.16
N ASN A 250 -14.38 -41.41 1.54
CA ASN A 250 -14.52 -41.94 2.92
C ASN A 250 -15.26 -41.03 3.92
N GLY A 251 -16.17 -40.17 3.43
CA GLY A 251 -16.99 -39.32 4.31
C GLY A 251 -16.26 -38.20 5.01
N ARG A 252 -15.02 -37.92 4.64
CA ARG A 252 -14.27 -36.76 5.10
C ARG A 252 -14.68 -35.53 4.29
N LYS A 253 -14.46 -34.35 4.86
CA LYS A 253 -14.67 -33.06 4.22
C LYS A 253 -13.39 -32.24 4.28
N GLN A 254 -13.18 -31.41 3.27
CA GLN A 254 -12.16 -30.37 3.35
C GLN A 254 -12.81 -29.00 3.22
N LEU A 255 -12.24 -28.02 3.93
CA LEU A 255 -12.57 -26.61 3.82
C LEU A 255 -11.48 -25.94 3.02
N ILE A 256 -11.84 -25.42 1.84
CA ILE A 256 -10.94 -24.70 0.95
C ILE A 256 -11.15 -23.21 1.18
N VAL A 257 -10.12 -22.53 1.72
CA VAL A 257 -10.14 -21.08 1.89
C VAL A 257 -9.62 -20.48 0.59
N THR A 258 -10.53 -19.90 -0.21
CA THR A 258 -10.22 -19.32 -1.53
C THR A 258 -9.82 -17.85 -1.46
N GLU A 259 -10.31 -17.14 -0.43
CA GLU A 259 -10.01 -15.73 -0.20
C GLU A 259 -9.72 -15.49 1.29
N ILE A 260 -8.71 -14.66 1.59
CA ILE A 260 -8.35 -14.29 2.96
C ILE A 260 -8.57 -12.78 3.18
N PRO A 261 -8.84 -12.34 4.41
CA PRO A 261 -8.98 -10.91 4.70
C PRO A 261 -7.73 -10.11 4.31
N TYR A 262 -7.96 -8.89 3.86
CA TYR A 262 -6.90 -7.99 3.42
C TYR A 262 -5.86 -7.73 4.53
N GLU A 263 -4.59 -7.65 4.15
CA GLU A 263 -3.41 -7.49 5.03
C GLU A 263 -3.18 -8.62 6.04
N VAL A 264 -3.96 -9.69 6.01
CA VAL A 264 -3.69 -10.88 6.81
C VAL A 264 -2.52 -11.66 6.18
N ASN A 265 -1.52 -11.98 7.00
CA ASN A 265 -0.43 -12.87 6.61
C ASN A 265 -0.93 -14.30 6.55
N LYS A 266 -0.91 -14.91 5.35
CA LYS A 266 -1.45 -16.25 5.12
C LYS A 266 -0.70 -17.31 5.94
N ASN A 267 0.62 -17.27 5.95
CA ASN A 267 1.43 -18.24 6.69
C ASN A 267 1.14 -18.19 8.20
N SER A 268 1.04 -16.98 8.78
CA SER A 268 0.66 -16.80 10.19
C SER A 268 -0.75 -17.31 10.47
N LEU A 269 -1.69 -17.14 9.54
CA LEU A 269 -3.05 -17.67 9.68
C LEU A 269 -3.06 -19.20 9.68
N VAL A 270 -2.37 -19.84 8.73
CA VAL A 270 -2.23 -21.31 8.64
C VAL A 270 -1.60 -21.86 9.91
N LYS A 271 -0.49 -21.26 10.36
CA LYS A 271 0.18 -21.64 11.61
C LYS A 271 -0.76 -21.53 12.81
N ARG A 272 -1.54 -20.45 12.90
CA ARG A 272 -2.49 -20.25 14.00
C ARG A 272 -3.60 -21.31 14.02
N ILE A 273 -4.12 -21.72 12.85
CA ILE A 273 -5.12 -22.77 12.76
C ILE A 273 -4.50 -24.12 13.17
N ASP A 274 -3.28 -24.41 12.76
CA ASP A 274 -2.59 -25.65 13.13
C ASP A 274 -2.26 -25.70 14.64
N GLU A 275 -1.89 -24.58 15.26
CA GLU A 275 -1.74 -24.46 16.72
C GLU A 275 -3.06 -24.78 17.45
N LEU A 276 -4.20 -24.25 16.97
CA LEU A 276 -5.52 -24.55 17.57
C LEU A 276 -5.86 -26.04 17.48
N ARG A 277 -5.48 -26.69 16.37
CA ARG A 277 -5.59 -28.14 16.19
C ARG A 277 -4.72 -28.90 17.20
N ALA A 278 -3.43 -28.55 17.27
CA ALA A 278 -2.45 -29.19 18.16
C ALA A 278 -2.83 -29.04 19.63
N ASP A 279 -3.32 -27.87 20.05
CA ASP A 279 -3.81 -27.56 21.39
C ASP A 279 -5.17 -28.20 21.71
N LYS A 280 -5.80 -28.91 20.75
CA LYS A 280 -7.14 -29.50 20.88
C LYS A 280 -8.22 -28.47 21.27
N LYS A 281 -8.05 -27.22 20.84
CA LYS A 281 -9.04 -26.15 21.08
C LYS A 281 -10.20 -26.20 20.08
N VAL A 282 -9.99 -26.86 18.94
CA VAL A 282 -11.00 -27.09 17.90
C VAL A 282 -10.93 -28.57 17.52
N ASP A 283 -12.03 -29.29 17.72
CA ASP A 283 -12.15 -30.70 17.34
C ASP A 283 -12.45 -30.84 15.85
N GLY A 284 -12.03 -31.96 15.25
CA GLY A 284 -12.37 -32.34 13.88
C GLY A 284 -11.38 -31.84 12.79
N ILE A 285 -10.42 -31.00 13.13
CA ILE A 285 -9.33 -30.64 12.21
C ILE A 285 -8.28 -31.73 12.23
N ILE A 286 -8.09 -32.42 11.09
CA ILE A 286 -7.09 -33.51 10.96
C ILE A 286 -5.76 -32.92 10.52
N GLU A 287 -5.77 -32.06 9.51
CA GLU A 287 -4.59 -31.50 8.86
C GLU A 287 -4.88 -30.09 8.36
N VAL A 288 -3.86 -29.23 8.32
CA VAL A 288 -3.91 -27.88 7.76
C VAL A 288 -2.81 -27.76 6.72
N LEU A 289 -3.17 -27.43 5.48
CA LEU A 289 -2.25 -27.31 4.36
C LEU A 289 -2.31 -25.91 3.74
N SER A 290 -1.18 -25.42 3.29
CA SER A 290 -1.09 -24.23 2.44
C SER A 290 -0.67 -24.63 1.03
N LEU A 291 -1.43 -24.18 0.02
CA LEU A 291 -1.25 -24.63 -1.36
C LEU A 291 -0.22 -23.81 -2.16
N ILE A 292 0.36 -22.72 -1.63
CA ILE A 292 1.41 -21.97 -2.35
C ILE A 292 2.71 -22.78 -2.49
N HIS A 293 2.94 -23.74 -1.61
CA HIS A 293 4.13 -24.61 -1.63
C HIS A 293 3.86 -26.01 -2.22
N ILE A 294 2.78 -26.21 -2.94
CA ILE A 294 2.73 -27.35 -3.86
C ILE A 294 3.67 -27.02 -4.99
N SER A 295 4.94 -27.39 -4.77
CA SER A 295 6.04 -27.28 -5.69
C SER A 295 5.60 -27.65 -7.10
N GLU A 296 5.88 -26.79 -8.07
CA GLU A 296 6.16 -27.26 -9.41
C GLU A 296 7.15 -28.43 -9.29
N PRO A 297 6.90 -29.58 -9.94
CA PRO A 297 7.87 -30.67 -9.93
C PRO A 297 9.19 -30.08 -10.43
N THR A 298 10.19 -30.05 -9.57
CA THR A 298 11.55 -29.72 -9.94
C THR A 298 11.88 -30.57 -11.15
N ARG A 299 11.94 -29.97 -12.34
CA ARG A 299 12.61 -30.56 -13.47
C ARG A 299 14.05 -30.69 -13.07
N GLN A 300 14.41 -31.85 -12.55
CA GLN A 300 15.80 -32.27 -12.52
C GLN A 300 16.22 -32.43 -14.00
N ALA A 301 17.12 -31.57 -14.41
CA ALA A 301 17.84 -31.70 -15.68
C ALA A 301 18.83 -32.86 -15.59
#